data_c222ceb9ab9bddf8ae5efc2fe5b7c93e
#
_entry.id   c222ceb9ab9bddf8ae5efc2fe5b7c93e
#
_cell.length_a   1.000
_cell.length_b   1.000
_cell.length_c   1.000
_cell.angle_alpha   90.00
_cell.angle_beta   90.00
_cell.angle_gamma   90.00
#
_symmetry.space_group_name_H-M   'P 1'
#
loop_
_entity.id
_entity.type
_entity.pdbx_description
1 polymer ?
#
loop_
_entity_poly.entity_id
_entity_poly.type
_entity_poly.pdbx_seq_one_letter_code
_entity_poly.pdbx_strand_id
1 'polypeptide(L)'
;EQFGRVNVLDITPNVENGLFPARVELGQAFNVTAQVFIEGRTKALAALERFRSSEHFDAAARPFASGDEAYERYGRTAQERAALRTEIGQTEKAAEEARPWGDFSAGTLQRLARRGVVLRFFTAQRDAFEKSRDAWNEQAPVEVIHETSSTVWFVAVSHEGAELSFDAQEVKAPAMTAHDAEAKVASLRSRLSATDAEMSRAAASAALIERDCNRLREELQRVKVTATAEAAADGTLLVMEGWAERETSDRVDALLDEYPNVLYIKSDPTPEDETPVKLKNNRFARIFEMVGDMYARPKYGTIDLTPFFAPFYMLFFGICLNDAGYGLILLAMGMAMLWKFKGGMMRRAAWFATMCAVSTIVFGLFCGSFFGVSLKVYFPSIPFFDFQGRFFSWALAIGLVQILFGQVLRIVMVSATAGFRYALSTLGWFLVILAGSLAAGLPLLDPAWVIPGFTTSSPAFYGVAAIGVVLMLFFNSPGKNPFVNFGTGLWDTYNNITGILSDVLSYIRLFAIGLSGGILATVFNDLATGLSPDIPVVRELMILLILLVGHGINLFMSSISSFVHPMRLTFVEFYKNAGFEMAARQFEPLTKIDQSENK
;
A
#
# COMPACT_ATOMS: atom_id res chain seq x y z
N GLU A 1 -29.00 -14.15 7.59
CA GLU A 1 -28.44 -13.13 8.48
C GLU A 1 -26.93 -13.14 8.35
N GLN A 2 -26.42 -12.42 7.33
CA GLN A 2 -25.01 -12.11 7.25
C GLN A 2 -24.87 -10.59 7.42
N PHE A 3 -24.87 -10.15 8.65
CA PHE A 3 -24.26 -8.88 8.99
C PHE A 3 -22.77 -9.00 8.66
N GLY A 4 -22.30 -8.22 7.69
CA GLY A 4 -20.87 -8.13 7.39
C GLY A 4 -20.11 -7.87 8.69
N ARG A 5 -18.92 -8.45 8.84
CA ARG A 5 -18.08 -8.31 10.02
C ARG A 5 -18.00 -6.84 10.41
N VAL A 6 -18.66 -6.50 11.52
CA VAL A 6 -18.56 -5.20 12.16
C VAL A 6 -17.19 -5.20 12.84
N ASN A 7 -16.20 -4.54 12.24
CA ASN A 7 -14.94 -4.30 12.93
C ASN A 7 -15.19 -3.22 13.97
N VAL A 8 -15.37 -3.63 15.21
CA VAL A 8 -15.38 -2.73 16.36
C VAL A 8 -13.92 -2.40 16.65
N LEU A 9 -13.45 -1.24 16.21
CA LEU A 9 -12.07 -0.83 16.38
C LEU A 9 -11.78 -0.24 17.76
N ASP A 10 -12.80 0.30 18.42
CA ASP A 10 -12.66 0.85 19.75
C ASP A 10 -14.00 0.87 20.48
N ILE A 11 -14.05 0.30 21.68
CA ILE A 11 -15.21 0.34 22.57
C ILE A 11 -14.78 1.11 23.81
N THR A 12 -15.37 2.26 24.04
CA THR A 12 -15.17 2.98 25.31
C THR A 12 -16.39 2.80 26.21
N PRO A 13 -16.23 2.60 27.53
CA PRO A 13 -14.95 2.58 28.28
C PRO A 13 -14.17 1.29 28.06
N ASN A 14 -12.86 1.43 27.83
CA ASN A 14 -11.93 0.34 27.59
C ASN A 14 -10.86 0.36 28.70
N VAL A 15 -10.66 -0.76 29.38
CA VAL A 15 -9.64 -0.92 30.41
C VAL A 15 -8.53 -1.80 29.83
N GLU A 16 -7.32 -1.25 29.72
CA GLU A 16 -6.12 -1.93 29.20
C GLU A 16 -6.35 -2.63 27.83
N ASN A 17 -6.82 -1.88 26.82
CA ASN A 17 -7.07 -2.38 25.47
C ASN A 17 -8.04 -3.59 25.40
N GLY A 18 -9.01 -3.67 26.30
CA GLY A 18 -10.01 -4.73 26.33
C GLY A 18 -9.61 -6.00 27.05
N LEU A 19 -8.45 -6.01 27.74
CA LEU A 19 -8.01 -7.14 28.55
C LEU A 19 -8.85 -7.33 29.82
N PHE A 20 -9.48 -6.27 30.33
CA PHE A 20 -10.34 -6.33 31.50
C PHE A 20 -11.74 -5.76 31.21
N PRO A 21 -12.80 -6.36 31.80
CA PRO A 21 -14.13 -5.81 31.66
C PRO A 21 -14.24 -4.47 32.40
N ALA A 22 -14.83 -3.47 31.73
CA ALA A 22 -15.18 -2.21 32.38
C ALA A 22 -16.20 -2.45 33.51
N ARG A 23 -15.91 -1.96 34.71
CA ARG A 23 -16.79 -2.09 35.87
C ARG A 23 -17.60 -0.80 36.04
N VAL A 24 -18.91 -0.92 36.11
CA VAL A 24 -19.85 0.18 36.34
C VAL A 24 -20.67 -0.18 37.58
N GLU A 25 -20.96 0.80 38.43
CA GLU A 25 -21.83 0.60 39.58
C GLU A 25 -23.28 0.32 39.15
N LEU A 26 -23.96 -0.54 39.89
CA LEU A 26 -25.32 -0.93 39.55
C LEU A 26 -26.24 0.28 39.60
N GLY A 27 -26.80 0.68 38.47
CA GLY A 27 -27.68 1.84 38.35
C GLY A 27 -27.11 3.06 37.63
N GLN A 28 -25.82 3.07 37.29
CA GLN A 28 -25.22 4.08 36.42
C GLN A 28 -25.41 3.74 34.94
N ALA A 29 -26.02 4.68 34.19
CA ALA A 29 -26.08 4.59 32.75
C ALA A 29 -24.68 4.97 32.19
N PHE A 30 -24.08 4.07 31.40
CA PHE A 30 -22.86 4.40 30.66
C PHE A 30 -23.11 4.30 29.15
N ASN A 31 -22.53 5.23 28.41
CA ASN A 31 -22.63 5.26 26.97
C ASN A 31 -21.51 4.42 26.36
N VAL A 32 -21.89 3.40 25.60
CA VAL A 32 -20.95 2.65 24.75
C VAL A 32 -20.94 3.32 23.37
N THR A 33 -19.85 3.98 23.03
CA THR A 33 -19.68 4.62 21.72
C THR A 33 -18.79 3.75 20.84
N ALA A 34 -19.30 3.28 19.72
CA ALA A 34 -18.53 2.49 18.77
C ALA A 34 -18.26 3.28 17.49
N GLN A 35 -17.04 3.23 17.00
CA GLN A 35 -16.58 3.89 15.75
C GLN A 35 -17.20 3.31 14.46
N VAL A 36 -18.13 2.41 14.57
CA VAL A 36 -18.71 1.56 13.51
C VAL A 36 -19.38 2.34 12.38
N PHE A 37 -20.01 3.47 12.66
CA PHE A 37 -20.81 4.22 11.69
C PHE A 37 -20.00 4.97 10.63
N ILE A 38 -18.79 5.39 10.93
CA ILE A 38 -17.95 6.19 10.01
C ILE A 38 -17.37 5.32 8.91
N GLU A 39 -16.93 4.11 9.23
CA GLU A 39 -16.37 3.17 8.25
C GLU A 39 -17.40 2.71 7.22
N GLY A 40 -18.63 2.46 7.64
CA GLY A 40 -19.73 2.10 6.75
C GLY A 40 -20.01 3.16 5.68
N ARG A 41 -20.05 4.44 6.06
CA ARG A 41 -20.28 5.56 5.14
C ARG A 41 -19.08 5.79 4.19
N THR A 42 -17.88 5.65 4.66
CA THR A 42 -16.67 5.76 3.82
C THR A 42 -16.61 4.65 2.77
N LYS A 43 -16.96 3.41 3.15
CA LYS A 43 -17.09 2.29 2.21
C LYS A 43 -18.21 2.52 1.19
N ALA A 44 -19.35 3.07 1.64
CA ALA A 44 -20.46 3.43 0.77
C ALA A 44 -20.05 4.50 -0.25
N LEU A 45 -19.36 5.56 0.15
CA LEU A 45 -18.86 6.60 -0.74
C LEU A 45 -17.92 6.03 -1.81
N ALA A 46 -16.96 5.18 -1.44
CA ALA A 46 -16.07 4.53 -2.40
C ALA A 46 -16.80 3.60 -3.37
N ALA A 47 -17.91 2.96 -2.95
CA ALA A 47 -18.72 2.12 -3.80
C ALA A 47 -19.59 2.96 -4.75
N LEU A 48 -20.14 4.07 -4.27
CA LEU A 48 -20.94 5.01 -5.07
C LEU A 48 -20.07 5.73 -6.13
N GLU A 49 -18.83 6.06 -5.80
CA GLU A 49 -17.89 6.65 -6.74
C GLU A 49 -17.52 5.68 -7.87
N ARG A 50 -17.31 4.39 -7.55
CA ARG A 50 -17.16 3.33 -8.55
C ARG A 50 -18.41 3.15 -9.41
N PHE A 51 -19.60 3.22 -8.80
CA PHE A 51 -20.85 3.15 -9.54
C PHE A 51 -21.05 4.35 -10.48
N ARG A 52 -20.64 5.53 -10.06
CA ARG A 52 -20.69 6.77 -10.87
C ARG A 52 -19.83 6.67 -12.14
N SER A 53 -18.78 5.84 -12.10
CA SER A 53 -17.92 5.57 -13.27
C SER A 53 -18.45 4.44 -14.17
N SER A 54 -19.58 3.80 -13.83
CA SER A 54 -20.17 2.70 -14.59
C SER A 54 -21.15 3.20 -15.65
N GLU A 55 -21.39 2.40 -16.69
CA GLU A 55 -22.37 2.66 -17.75
C GLU A 55 -23.83 2.74 -17.26
N HIS A 56 -24.10 2.24 -16.05
CA HIS A 56 -25.44 2.21 -15.46
C HIS A 56 -25.79 3.49 -14.67
N PHE A 57 -24.87 4.45 -14.58
CA PHE A 57 -25.08 5.69 -13.86
C PHE A 57 -25.88 6.68 -14.71
N ASP A 58 -27.01 7.14 -14.17
CA ASP A 58 -27.79 8.23 -14.78
C ASP A 58 -27.36 9.57 -14.18
N ALA A 59 -26.72 10.41 -15.01
CA ALA A 59 -26.27 11.74 -14.63
C ALA A 59 -27.42 12.74 -14.37
N ALA A 60 -28.64 12.45 -14.85
CA ALA A 60 -29.84 13.27 -14.60
C ALA A 60 -30.56 12.91 -13.32
N ALA A 61 -30.08 11.90 -12.58
CA ALA A 61 -30.72 11.44 -11.33
C ALA A 61 -30.72 12.54 -10.27
N ARG A 62 -31.90 12.81 -9.69
CA ARG A 62 -32.06 13.80 -8.62
C ARG A 62 -31.54 13.25 -7.29
N PRO A 63 -30.70 14.01 -6.56
CA PRO A 63 -30.22 13.59 -5.25
C PRO A 63 -31.35 13.42 -4.24
N PHE A 64 -31.10 12.67 -3.18
CA PHE A 64 -31.99 12.58 -2.02
C PHE A 64 -31.98 13.88 -1.20
N ALA A 65 -32.94 14.03 -0.29
CA ALA A 65 -33.08 15.23 0.53
C ALA A 65 -31.97 15.35 1.61
N SER A 66 -31.50 14.23 2.13
CA SER A 66 -30.44 14.19 3.16
C SER A 66 -29.43 13.09 2.89
N GLY A 67 -28.23 13.23 3.49
CA GLY A 67 -27.16 12.21 3.40
C GLY A 67 -27.52 10.95 4.18
N ASP A 68 -28.23 11.05 5.29
CA ASP A 68 -28.72 9.91 6.08
C ASP A 68 -29.69 9.06 5.26
N GLU A 69 -30.70 9.68 4.63
CA GLU A 69 -31.63 9.01 3.74
C GLU A 69 -30.92 8.33 2.57
N ALA A 70 -29.98 9.04 1.96
CA ALA A 70 -29.18 8.51 0.85
C ALA A 70 -28.36 7.29 1.26
N TYR A 71 -27.78 7.29 2.45
CA TYR A 71 -27.01 6.18 2.98
C TYR A 71 -27.86 4.95 3.30
N GLU A 72 -29.01 5.14 3.95
CA GLU A 72 -29.95 4.04 4.24
C GLU A 72 -30.49 3.41 2.93
N ARG A 73 -30.87 4.25 1.98
CA ARG A 73 -31.32 3.78 0.66
C ARG A 73 -30.24 3.03 -0.06
N TYR A 74 -29.01 3.56 -0.08
CA TYR A 74 -27.87 2.86 -0.65
C TYR A 74 -27.71 1.45 -0.07
N GLY A 75 -27.78 1.28 1.26
CA GLY A 75 -27.61 -0.02 1.91
C GLY A 75 -28.61 -1.06 1.43
N ARG A 76 -29.89 -0.69 1.35
CA ARG A 76 -30.99 -1.55 0.87
C ARG A 76 -30.85 -1.85 -0.63
N THR A 77 -30.61 -0.82 -1.41
CA THR A 77 -30.48 -0.91 -2.87
C THR A 77 -29.26 -1.76 -3.28
N ALA A 78 -28.13 -1.63 -2.57
CA ALA A 78 -26.93 -2.42 -2.85
C ALA A 78 -27.15 -3.92 -2.60
N GLN A 79 -27.87 -4.28 -1.53
CA GLN A 79 -28.23 -5.67 -1.23
C GLN A 79 -29.20 -6.24 -2.26
N GLU A 80 -30.25 -5.49 -2.60
CA GLU A 80 -31.24 -5.92 -3.60
C GLU A 80 -30.59 -6.10 -4.97
N ARG A 81 -29.74 -5.18 -5.37
CA ARG A 81 -28.99 -5.26 -6.62
C ARG A 81 -28.10 -6.49 -6.70
N ALA A 82 -27.41 -6.85 -5.62
CA ALA A 82 -26.59 -8.04 -5.55
C ALA A 82 -27.42 -9.32 -5.65
N ALA A 83 -28.57 -9.37 -4.96
CA ALA A 83 -29.50 -10.49 -5.01
C ALA A 83 -30.08 -10.68 -6.42
N LEU A 84 -30.55 -9.59 -7.05
CA LEU A 84 -31.10 -9.62 -8.41
C LEU A 84 -30.06 -10.10 -9.43
N ARG A 85 -28.82 -9.65 -9.35
CA ARG A 85 -27.74 -10.12 -10.25
C ARG A 85 -27.46 -11.62 -10.11
N THR A 86 -27.47 -12.11 -8.87
CA THR A 86 -27.31 -13.55 -8.61
C THR A 86 -28.48 -14.34 -9.16
N GLU A 87 -29.72 -13.86 -8.95
CA GLU A 87 -30.93 -14.53 -9.46
C GLU A 87 -30.99 -14.51 -11.00
N ILE A 88 -30.59 -13.40 -11.63
CA ILE A 88 -30.49 -13.30 -13.09
C ILE A 88 -29.51 -14.36 -13.61
N GLY A 89 -28.29 -14.43 -13.07
CA GLY A 89 -27.29 -15.41 -13.52
C GLY A 89 -27.73 -16.87 -13.33
N GLN A 90 -28.43 -17.16 -12.23
CA GLN A 90 -29.00 -18.51 -12.00
C GLN A 90 -30.13 -18.83 -13.00
N THR A 91 -30.99 -17.85 -13.28
CA THR A 91 -32.11 -18.02 -14.21
C THR A 91 -31.64 -18.10 -15.65
N GLU A 92 -30.63 -17.31 -16.04
CA GLU A 92 -29.98 -17.41 -17.36
C GLU A 92 -29.36 -18.78 -17.59
N LYS A 93 -28.64 -19.33 -16.59
CA LYS A 93 -28.10 -20.66 -16.65
C LYS A 93 -29.21 -21.73 -16.78
N ALA A 94 -30.29 -21.58 -16.02
CA ALA A 94 -31.44 -22.47 -16.12
C ALA A 94 -32.12 -22.38 -17.49
N ALA A 95 -32.16 -21.19 -18.11
CA ALA A 95 -32.68 -21.01 -19.48
C ALA A 95 -31.80 -21.71 -20.52
N GLU A 96 -30.47 -21.62 -20.40
CA GLU A 96 -29.54 -22.33 -21.28
C GLU A 96 -29.67 -23.88 -21.16
N GLU A 97 -29.79 -24.36 -19.92
CA GLU A 97 -30.01 -25.81 -19.66
C GLU A 97 -31.37 -26.30 -20.16
N ALA A 98 -32.39 -25.45 -20.12
CA ALA A 98 -33.74 -25.81 -20.61
C ALA A 98 -33.90 -25.69 -22.13
N ARG A 99 -33.09 -24.88 -22.82
CA ARG A 99 -33.22 -24.58 -24.25
C ARG A 99 -33.23 -25.82 -25.16
N PRO A 100 -32.39 -26.87 -24.97
CA PRO A 100 -32.43 -28.08 -25.79
C PRO A 100 -33.73 -28.91 -25.64
N TRP A 101 -34.44 -28.74 -24.53
CA TRP A 101 -35.65 -29.51 -24.21
C TRP A 101 -36.92 -28.93 -24.82
N GLY A 102 -36.83 -27.75 -25.43
CA GLY A 102 -37.98 -27.07 -26.02
C GLY A 102 -39.03 -26.59 -25.01
N ASP A 103 -40.19 -26.18 -25.52
CA ASP A 103 -41.27 -25.70 -24.68
C ASP A 103 -42.18 -26.86 -24.24
N PHE A 104 -42.25 -27.08 -22.95
CA PHE A 104 -43.12 -28.09 -22.35
C PHE A 104 -43.90 -27.50 -21.18
N SER A 105 -45.11 -28.04 -20.92
CA SER A 105 -45.90 -27.61 -19.76
C SER A 105 -45.63 -28.51 -18.56
N ALA A 106 -45.11 -27.93 -17.47
CA ALA A 106 -44.95 -28.66 -16.20
C ALA A 106 -46.26 -29.30 -15.71
N GLY A 107 -47.39 -28.64 -15.97
CA GLY A 107 -48.71 -29.20 -15.68
C GLY A 107 -49.06 -30.39 -16.53
N THR A 108 -48.53 -30.50 -17.75
CA THR A 108 -48.68 -31.68 -18.61
C THR A 108 -47.87 -32.86 -18.09
N LEU A 109 -46.62 -32.60 -17.68
CA LEU A 109 -45.76 -33.65 -17.06
C LEU A 109 -46.40 -34.19 -15.78
N GLN A 110 -46.95 -33.34 -14.92
CA GLN A 110 -47.70 -33.76 -13.71
C GLN A 110 -48.98 -34.56 -14.03
N ARG A 111 -49.73 -34.20 -15.07
CA ARG A 111 -50.92 -34.96 -15.51
C ARG A 111 -50.55 -36.36 -16.03
N LEU A 112 -49.43 -36.48 -16.77
CA LEU A 112 -48.91 -37.74 -17.22
C LEU A 112 -48.45 -38.63 -16.05
N ALA A 113 -47.71 -38.04 -15.10
CA ALA A 113 -47.27 -38.74 -13.89
C ALA A 113 -48.45 -39.27 -13.05
N ARG A 114 -49.53 -38.51 -12.90
CA ARG A 114 -50.79 -38.95 -12.22
C ARG A 114 -51.47 -40.11 -12.92
N ARG A 115 -51.19 -40.36 -14.22
CA ARG A 115 -51.68 -41.51 -15.00
C ARG A 115 -50.68 -42.66 -15.04
N GLY A 116 -49.60 -42.60 -14.24
CA GLY A 116 -48.58 -43.62 -14.15
C GLY A 116 -47.54 -43.58 -15.30
N VAL A 117 -47.54 -42.50 -16.12
CA VAL A 117 -46.57 -42.32 -17.20
C VAL A 117 -45.54 -41.28 -16.73
N VAL A 118 -44.28 -41.74 -16.62
CA VAL A 118 -43.15 -40.90 -16.21
C VAL A 118 -42.22 -40.68 -17.40
N LEU A 119 -41.93 -39.42 -17.70
CA LEU A 119 -40.94 -39.05 -18.71
C LEU A 119 -39.57 -38.86 -18.03
N ARG A 120 -38.61 -39.64 -18.46
CA ARG A 120 -37.21 -39.53 -17.97
C ARG A 120 -36.35 -38.88 -19.05
N PHE A 121 -35.52 -37.93 -18.64
CA PHE A 121 -34.73 -37.08 -19.52
C PHE A 121 -33.30 -37.58 -19.56
N PHE A 122 -32.75 -37.78 -20.76
CA PHE A 122 -31.41 -38.31 -20.96
C PHE A 122 -30.61 -37.49 -21.95
N THR A 123 -29.30 -37.48 -21.75
CA THR A 123 -28.32 -36.94 -22.72
C THR A 123 -27.29 -38.01 -23.04
N ALA A 124 -26.93 -38.15 -24.31
CA ALA A 124 -25.88 -39.06 -24.75
C ALA A 124 -25.03 -38.43 -25.86
N GLN A 125 -23.82 -38.94 -26.05
CA GLN A 125 -23.03 -38.63 -27.24
C GLN A 125 -23.71 -39.21 -28.47
N ARG A 126 -23.68 -38.51 -29.58
CA ARG A 126 -24.38 -38.90 -30.82
C ARG A 126 -24.02 -40.32 -31.29
N ASP A 127 -22.71 -40.62 -31.32
CA ASP A 127 -22.23 -41.95 -31.77
C ASP A 127 -22.69 -43.08 -30.84
N ALA A 128 -22.80 -42.83 -29.54
CA ALA A 128 -23.29 -43.78 -28.55
C ALA A 128 -24.82 -43.96 -28.69
N PHE A 129 -25.56 -42.87 -28.93
CA PHE A 129 -27.00 -42.90 -29.14
C PHE A 129 -27.37 -43.67 -30.40
N GLU A 130 -26.71 -43.40 -31.55
CA GLU A 130 -26.99 -44.11 -32.83
C GLU A 130 -26.75 -45.62 -32.73
N LYS A 131 -25.74 -46.06 -31.97
CA LYS A 131 -25.44 -47.47 -31.74
C LYS A 131 -26.43 -48.18 -30.82
N SER A 132 -26.99 -47.50 -29.85
CA SER A 132 -27.78 -48.10 -28.78
C SER A 132 -29.28 -47.80 -28.88
N ARG A 133 -29.69 -46.96 -29.83
CA ARG A 133 -31.08 -46.48 -30.01
C ARG A 133 -32.11 -47.61 -30.08
N ASP A 134 -31.83 -48.63 -30.90
CA ASP A 134 -32.80 -49.74 -31.10
C ASP A 134 -32.94 -50.59 -29.82
N ALA A 135 -31.81 -50.84 -29.11
CA ALA A 135 -31.82 -51.57 -27.85
C ALA A 135 -32.50 -50.78 -26.70
N TRP A 136 -32.38 -49.45 -26.71
CA TRP A 136 -33.10 -48.62 -25.74
C TRP A 136 -34.58 -48.50 -26.04
N ASN A 137 -34.96 -48.46 -27.33
CA ASN A 137 -36.35 -48.38 -27.75
C ASN A 137 -37.13 -49.70 -27.47
N GLU A 138 -36.42 -50.83 -27.35
CA GLU A 138 -37.00 -52.09 -26.88
C GLU A 138 -37.33 -52.07 -25.38
N GLN A 139 -36.58 -51.32 -24.56
CA GLN A 139 -36.82 -51.19 -23.12
C GLN A 139 -37.92 -50.16 -22.81
N ALA A 140 -37.89 -49.01 -23.48
CA ALA A 140 -38.86 -47.95 -23.36
C ALA A 140 -38.90 -47.10 -24.64
N PRO A 141 -40.07 -46.59 -25.08
CA PRO A 141 -40.15 -45.68 -26.20
C PRO A 141 -39.27 -44.47 -25.99
N VAL A 142 -38.31 -44.22 -26.92
CA VAL A 142 -37.35 -43.12 -26.88
C VAL A 142 -37.70 -42.11 -27.96
N GLU A 143 -37.90 -40.85 -27.55
CA GLU A 143 -38.16 -39.74 -28.47
C GLU A 143 -37.05 -38.72 -28.39
N VAL A 144 -36.46 -38.36 -29.54
CA VAL A 144 -35.39 -37.35 -29.63
C VAL A 144 -36.02 -35.97 -29.63
N ILE A 145 -35.61 -35.13 -28.68
CA ILE A 145 -36.13 -33.77 -28.56
C ILE A 145 -35.22 -32.78 -29.30
N HIS A 146 -33.90 -32.93 -29.14
CA HIS A 146 -32.94 -32.05 -29.79
C HIS A 146 -31.63 -32.82 -30.07
N GLU A 147 -30.96 -32.50 -31.19
CA GLU A 147 -29.65 -33.04 -31.51
C GLU A 147 -28.69 -31.97 -31.99
N THR A 148 -27.43 -32.13 -31.60
CA THR A 148 -26.30 -31.35 -32.11
C THR A 148 -25.30 -32.30 -32.80
N SER A 149 -24.21 -31.75 -33.31
CA SER A 149 -23.13 -32.53 -33.91
C SER A 149 -22.49 -33.55 -32.95
N SER A 150 -22.54 -33.30 -31.61
CA SER A 150 -21.87 -34.12 -30.60
C SER A 150 -22.81 -34.75 -29.57
N THR A 151 -23.98 -34.20 -29.32
CA THR A 151 -24.86 -34.60 -28.20
C THR A 151 -26.32 -34.71 -28.65
N VAL A 152 -27.01 -35.71 -28.15
CA VAL A 152 -28.44 -35.94 -28.37
C VAL A 152 -29.18 -35.83 -27.05
N TRP A 153 -30.25 -35.05 -27.02
CA TRP A 153 -31.21 -34.92 -25.91
C TRP A 153 -32.48 -35.71 -26.26
N PHE A 154 -32.81 -36.66 -25.42
CA PHE A 154 -33.96 -37.52 -25.67
C PHE A 154 -34.73 -37.80 -24.38
N VAL A 155 -35.97 -38.18 -24.53
CA VAL A 155 -36.88 -38.55 -23.44
C VAL A 155 -37.29 -40.00 -23.61
N ALA A 156 -37.22 -40.77 -22.53
CA ALA A 156 -37.76 -42.11 -22.47
C ALA A 156 -39.10 -42.10 -21.72
N VAL A 157 -40.10 -42.76 -22.31
CA VAL A 157 -41.42 -42.90 -21.70
C VAL A 157 -41.46 -44.19 -20.88
N SER A 158 -41.60 -44.06 -19.55
CA SER A 158 -41.61 -45.22 -18.65
C SER A 158 -42.79 -45.18 -17.68
N HIS A 159 -43.07 -46.31 -17.04
CA HIS A 159 -44.00 -46.39 -15.91
C HIS A 159 -43.28 -46.10 -14.60
N GLU A 160 -44.03 -45.68 -13.61
CA GLU A 160 -43.49 -45.41 -12.28
C GLU A 160 -42.84 -46.66 -11.69
N GLY A 161 -41.55 -46.59 -11.31
CA GLY A 161 -40.75 -47.72 -10.80
C GLY A 161 -40.03 -48.57 -11.83
N ALA A 162 -40.11 -48.28 -13.14
CA ALA A 162 -39.34 -49.00 -14.15
C ALA A 162 -37.85 -48.66 -14.07
N GLU A 163 -36.99 -49.69 -13.93
CA GLU A 163 -35.54 -49.54 -14.03
C GLU A 163 -35.15 -49.55 -15.51
N LEU A 164 -34.63 -48.41 -16.00
CA LEU A 164 -34.06 -48.29 -17.35
C LEU A 164 -32.55 -48.40 -17.26
N SER A 165 -31.97 -49.35 -18.01
CA SER A 165 -30.51 -49.53 -18.06
C SER A 165 -29.95 -48.91 -19.35
N PHE A 166 -29.93 -47.58 -19.41
CA PHE A 166 -29.35 -46.85 -20.53
C PHE A 166 -27.92 -46.45 -20.21
N ASP A 167 -27.00 -46.66 -21.15
CA ASP A 167 -25.64 -46.10 -21.09
C ASP A 167 -25.68 -44.62 -21.54
N ALA A 168 -26.47 -43.83 -20.81
CA ALA A 168 -26.72 -42.42 -21.06
C ALA A 168 -26.83 -41.67 -19.73
N GLN A 169 -26.48 -40.40 -19.74
CA GLN A 169 -26.58 -39.57 -18.55
C GLN A 169 -28.03 -39.15 -18.32
N GLU A 170 -28.65 -39.62 -17.23
CA GLU A 170 -29.95 -39.13 -16.83
C GLU A 170 -29.86 -37.72 -16.28
N VAL A 171 -30.68 -36.82 -16.79
CA VAL A 171 -30.74 -35.41 -16.41
C VAL A 171 -32.08 -35.15 -15.76
N LYS A 172 -32.06 -34.37 -14.67
CA LYS A 172 -33.31 -33.98 -14.03
C LYS A 172 -34.12 -33.08 -14.97
N ALA A 173 -35.44 -33.31 -15.06
CA ALA A 173 -36.32 -32.45 -15.83
C ALA A 173 -36.13 -30.97 -15.46
N PRO A 174 -35.99 -30.05 -16.43
CA PRO A 174 -35.87 -28.63 -16.15
C PRO A 174 -37.08 -28.13 -15.34
N ALA A 175 -36.84 -27.29 -14.37
CA ALA A 175 -37.89 -26.77 -13.48
C ALA A 175 -38.85 -25.80 -14.20
N MET A 176 -38.40 -25.21 -15.32
CA MET A 176 -39.16 -24.25 -16.13
C MET A 176 -38.72 -24.36 -17.59
N THR A 177 -39.55 -23.90 -18.50
CA THR A 177 -39.22 -23.84 -19.93
C THR A 177 -38.22 -22.74 -20.22
N ALA A 178 -37.51 -22.81 -21.35
CA ALA A 178 -36.61 -21.76 -21.80
C ALA A 178 -37.37 -20.42 -21.95
N HIS A 179 -38.57 -20.44 -22.49
CA HIS A 179 -39.41 -19.25 -22.65
C HIS A 179 -39.84 -18.63 -21.31
N ASP A 180 -40.23 -19.44 -20.33
CA ASP A 180 -40.58 -18.96 -19.00
C ASP A 180 -39.36 -18.37 -18.25
N ALA A 181 -38.20 -19.00 -18.41
CA ALA A 181 -36.96 -18.54 -17.85
C ALA A 181 -36.52 -17.21 -18.48
N GLU A 182 -36.60 -17.06 -19.80
CA GLU A 182 -36.29 -15.82 -20.51
C GLU A 182 -37.26 -14.68 -20.11
N ALA A 183 -38.58 -14.98 -19.98
CA ALA A 183 -39.55 -14.02 -19.47
C ALA A 183 -39.25 -13.58 -18.02
N LYS A 184 -38.86 -14.53 -17.17
CA LYS A 184 -38.39 -14.21 -15.80
C LYS A 184 -37.13 -13.36 -15.80
N VAL A 185 -36.13 -13.66 -16.63
CA VAL A 185 -34.92 -12.85 -16.79
C VAL A 185 -35.28 -11.43 -17.23
N ALA A 186 -36.19 -11.25 -18.19
CA ALA A 186 -36.63 -9.93 -18.62
C ALA A 186 -37.29 -9.13 -17.47
N SER A 187 -38.12 -9.78 -16.66
CA SER A 187 -38.72 -9.15 -15.48
C SER A 187 -37.66 -8.76 -14.42
N LEU A 188 -36.68 -9.64 -14.16
CA LEU A 188 -35.62 -9.38 -13.21
C LEU A 188 -34.69 -8.24 -13.69
N ARG A 189 -34.39 -8.19 -15.01
CA ARG A 189 -33.63 -7.09 -15.61
C ARG A 189 -34.37 -5.74 -15.50
N SER A 190 -35.70 -5.73 -15.67
CA SER A 190 -36.49 -4.53 -15.44
C SER A 190 -36.43 -4.05 -13.98
N ARG A 191 -36.50 -4.97 -13.02
CA ARG A 191 -36.32 -4.64 -11.59
C ARG A 191 -34.90 -4.16 -11.31
N LEU A 192 -33.87 -4.78 -11.91
CA LEU A 192 -32.48 -4.34 -11.77
C LEU A 192 -32.29 -2.90 -12.30
N SER A 193 -32.90 -2.57 -13.43
CA SER A 193 -32.89 -1.21 -13.98
C SER A 193 -33.54 -0.17 -13.03
N ALA A 194 -34.65 -0.52 -12.38
CA ALA A 194 -35.24 0.34 -11.37
C ALA A 194 -34.32 0.52 -10.15
N THR A 195 -33.66 -0.56 -9.74
CA THR A 195 -32.66 -0.52 -8.65
C THR A 195 -31.42 0.31 -9.04
N ASP A 196 -30.97 0.23 -10.28
CA ASP A 196 -29.86 1.05 -10.81
C ASP A 196 -30.25 2.55 -10.85
N ALA A 197 -31.50 2.90 -11.08
CA ALA A 197 -32.00 4.29 -11.00
C ALA A 197 -31.93 4.81 -9.55
N GLU A 198 -32.35 4.02 -8.56
CA GLU A 198 -32.19 4.39 -7.14
C GLU A 198 -30.72 4.51 -6.72
N MET A 199 -29.87 3.60 -7.20
CA MET A 199 -28.42 3.68 -6.98
C MET A 199 -27.81 4.94 -7.60
N SER A 200 -28.29 5.36 -8.78
CA SER A 200 -27.88 6.62 -9.43
C SER A 200 -28.25 7.84 -8.59
N ARG A 201 -29.43 7.84 -7.95
CA ARG A 201 -29.82 8.89 -7.00
C ARG A 201 -28.92 8.91 -5.75
N ALA A 202 -28.58 7.74 -5.21
CA ALA A 202 -27.63 7.66 -4.09
C ALA A 202 -26.25 8.16 -4.49
N ALA A 203 -25.77 7.84 -5.70
CA ALA A 203 -24.50 8.33 -6.21
C ALA A 203 -24.51 9.85 -6.49
N ALA A 204 -25.63 10.40 -6.94
CA ALA A 204 -25.81 11.85 -7.06
C ALA A 204 -25.79 12.56 -5.69
N SER A 205 -26.16 11.84 -4.61
CA SER A 205 -26.16 12.34 -3.22
C SER A 205 -24.83 12.14 -2.49
N ALA A 206 -23.77 11.68 -3.14
CA ALA A 206 -22.50 11.38 -2.50
C ALA A 206 -21.94 12.57 -1.69
N ALA A 207 -22.03 13.80 -2.21
CA ALA A 207 -21.60 15.00 -1.50
C ALA A 207 -22.39 15.26 -0.19
N LEU A 208 -23.67 14.90 -0.14
CA LEU A 208 -24.49 15.00 1.08
C LEU A 208 -24.06 13.95 2.11
N ILE A 209 -23.80 12.71 1.67
CA ILE A 209 -23.29 11.63 2.54
C ILE A 209 -21.91 12.01 3.11
N GLU A 210 -21.05 12.61 2.29
CA GLU A 210 -19.73 13.08 2.72
C GLU A 210 -19.82 14.19 3.76
N ARG A 211 -20.69 15.19 3.54
CA ARG A 211 -20.96 16.26 4.50
C ARG A 211 -21.45 15.71 5.84
N ASP A 212 -22.40 14.77 5.81
CA ASP A 212 -22.92 14.14 7.02
C ASP A 212 -21.85 13.29 7.72
N CYS A 213 -20.99 12.60 6.95
CA CYS A 213 -19.86 11.86 7.49
C CYS A 213 -18.87 12.80 8.23
N ASN A 214 -18.59 13.97 7.66
CA ASN A 214 -17.71 14.97 8.26
C ASN A 214 -18.34 15.57 9.52
N ARG A 215 -19.63 15.88 9.50
CA ARG A 215 -20.37 16.34 10.70
C ARG A 215 -20.29 15.31 11.84
N LEU A 216 -20.53 14.03 11.53
CA LEU A 216 -20.44 12.96 12.54
C LEU A 216 -19.03 12.78 13.09
N ARG A 217 -18.00 12.97 12.27
CA ARG A 217 -16.60 12.96 12.74
C ARG A 217 -16.32 14.12 13.71
N GLU A 218 -16.80 15.31 13.39
CA GLU A 218 -16.69 16.47 14.29
C GLU A 218 -17.40 16.24 15.62
N GLU A 219 -18.62 15.70 15.56
CA GLU A 219 -19.40 15.38 16.76
C GLU A 219 -18.74 14.30 17.61
N LEU A 220 -18.18 13.25 16.97
CA LEU A 220 -17.40 12.22 17.66
C LEU A 220 -16.17 12.81 18.35
N GLN A 221 -15.45 13.74 17.70
CA GLN A 221 -14.33 14.41 18.32
C GLN A 221 -14.73 15.22 19.55
N ARG A 222 -15.86 15.93 19.48
CA ARG A 222 -16.40 16.67 20.63
C ARG A 222 -16.75 15.74 21.78
N VAL A 223 -17.45 14.63 21.49
CA VAL A 223 -17.81 13.65 22.51
C VAL A 223 -16.56 13.01 23.12
N LYS A 224 -15.54 12.70 22.33
CA LYS A 224 -14.25 12.20 22.84
C LYS A 224 -13.61 13.19 23.82
N VAL A 225 -13.50 14.45 23.45
CA VAL A 225 -12.91 15.48 24.33
C VAL A 225 -13.70 15.59 25.64
N THR A 226 -15.02 15.60 25.58
CA THR A 226 -15.86 15.69 26.78
C THR A 226 -15.74 14.42 27.65
N ALA A 227 -15.63 13.23 27.03
CA ALA A 227 -15.53 11.98 27.76
C ALA A 227 -14.14 11.74 28.38
N THR A 228 -13.09 12.35 27.81
CA THR A 228 -11.72 12.28 28.35
C THR A 228 -11.38 13.39 29.33
N ALA A 229 -12.25 14.39 29.47
CA ALA A 229 -12.07 15.46 30.45
C ALA A 229 -12.22 14.91 31.88
N GLU A 230 -11.24 15.18 32.72
CA GLU A 230 -11.28 14.79 34.14
C GLU A 230 -12.18 15.74 34.91
N ALA A 231 -13.12 15.17 35.68
CA ALA A 231 -13.95 15.94 36.58
C ALA A 231 -13.21 16.15 37.92
N ALA A 232 -12.93 17.41 38.26
CA ALA A 232 -12.33 17.83 39.53
C ALA A 232 -13.37 18.57 40.38
N ALA A 233 -13.06 18.73 41.70
CA ALA A 233 -13.88 19.47 42.66
C ALA A 233 -15.37 18.99 42.68
N ASP A 234 -15.58 17.67 42.86
CA ASP A 234 -16.90 17.04 42.93
C ASP A 234 -17.77 17.26 41.67
N GLY A 235 -17.11 17.33 40.50
CA GLY A 235 -17.78 17.47 39.20
C GLY A 235 -18.14 18.92 38.83
N THR A 236 -17.70 19.90 39.60
CA THR A 236 -17.93 21.33 39.31
C THR A 236 -16.88 21.92 38.34
N LEU A 237 -15.72 21.27 38.21
CA LEU A 237 -14.63 21.67 37.32
C LEU A 237 -14.32 20.56 36.33
N LEU A 238 -14.27 20.87 35.05
CA LEU A 238 -13.77 19.97 34.01
C LEU A 238 -12.35 20.40 33.62
N VAL A 239 -11.41 19.47 33.77
CA VAL A 239 -10.01 19.68 33.39
C VAL A 239 -9.75 19.01 32.04
N MET A 240 -9.28 19.80 31.08
CA MET A 240 -8.91 19.31 29.75
C MET A 240 -7.47 19.69 29.46
N GLU A 241 -6.68 18.73 28.99
CA GLU A 241 -5.33 18.94 28.49
C GLU A 241 -5.31 18.85 26.96
N GLY A 242 -4.58 19.75 26.32
CA GLY A 242 -4.50 19.78 24.87
C GLY A 242 -3.20 20.37 24.36
N TRP A 243 -2.85 20.05 23.12
CA TRP A 243 -1.66 20.53 22.45
C TRP A 243 -2.02 21.55 21.38
N ALA A 244 -1.35 22.69 21.37
CA ALA A 244 -1.50 23.72 20.35
C ALA A 244 -0.18 23.95 19.60
N GLU A 245 -0.28 24.29 18.32
CA GLU A 245 0.89 24.69 17.53
C GLU A 245 1.47 26.00 18.06
N ARG A 246 2.77 26.09 18.21
CA ARG A 246 3.46 27.29 18.70
C ARG A 246 3.14 28.54 17.85
N GLU A 247 2.99 28.36 16.52
CA GLU A 247 2.67 29.46 15.60
C GLU A 247 1.25 30.01 15.74
N THR A 248 0.32 29.18 16.24
CA THR A 248 -1.09 29.55 16.41
C THR A 248 -1.46 29.79 17.88
N SER A 249 -0.52 29.63 18.79
CA SER A 249 -0.71 29.79 20.24
C SER A 249 -1.40 31.08 20.60
N ASP A 250 -0.92 32.22 20.07
CA ASP A 250 -1.48 33.55 20.38
C ASP A 250 -2.97 33.69 19.93
N ARG A 251 -3.36 32.96 18.87
CA ARG A 251 -4.75 32.93 18.43
C ARG A 251 -5.62 32.05 19.33
N VAL A 252 -5.04 30.99 19.87
CA VAL A 252 -5.73 30.13 20.86
C VAL A 252 -5.92 30.89 22.15
N ASP A 253 -4.89 31.60 22.62
CA ASP A 253 -4.98 32.48 23.80
C ASP A 253 -6.11 33.51 23.62
N ALA A 254 -6.11 34.26 22.51
CA ALA A 254 -7.15 35.24 22.21
C ALA A 254 -8.57 34.63 22.15
N LEU A 255 -8.68 33.41 21.64
CA LEU A 255 -9.96 32.69 21.60
C LEU A 255 -10.42 32.27 23.00
N LEU A 256 -9.51 31.78 23.85
CA LEU A 256 -9.85 31.34 25.21
C LEU A 256 -10.21 32.52 26.10
N ASP A 257 -9.59 33.70 25.90
CA ASP A 257 -9.91 34.94 26.60
C ASP A 257 -11.33 35.48 26.32
N GLU A 258 -11.95 35.07 25.21
CA GLU A 258 -13.38 35.39 24.91
C GLU A 258 -14.36 34.66 25.83
N TYR A 259 -13.90 33.60 26.53
CA TYR A 259 -14.75 32.77 27.40
C TYR A 259 -14.43 32.99 28.88
N PRO A 260 -15.20 33.81 29.61
CA PRO A 260 -14.89 34.19 31.01
C PRO A 260 -14.97 33.00 31.99
N ASN A 261 -15.56 31.88 31.59
CA ASN A 261 -15.67 30.68 32.44
C ASN A 261 -14.54 29.66 32.17
N VAL A 262 -13.57 30.00 31.34
CA VAL A 262 -12.43 29.13 31.00
C VAL A 262 -11.18 29.71 31.63
N LEU A 263 -10.54 28.95 32.51
CA LEU A 263 -9.21 29.25 33.02
C LEU A 263 -8.23 28.34 32.31
N TYR A 264 -7.19 28.90 31.70
CA TYR A 264 -6.16 28.09 31.03
C TYR A 264 -4.78 28.38 31.61
N ILE A 265 -3.94 27.36 31.65
CA ILE A 265 -2.53 27.42 32.06
C ILE A 265 -1.72 26.92 30.87
N LYS A 266 -0.78 27.75 30.43
CA LYS A 266 0.13 27.46 29.34
C LYS A 266 1.47 27.00 29.88
N SER A 267 1.92 25.83 29.45
CA SER A 267 3.23 25.29 29.79
C SER A 267 3.93 24.76 28.52
N ASP A 268 5.26 24.81 28.53
CA ASP A 268 6.05 24.14 27.49
C ASP A 268 6.08 22.61 27.78
N PRO A 269 6.10 21.76 26.74
CA PRO A 269 6.14 20.31 26.92
C PRO A 269 7.43 19.86 27.62
N THR A 270 7.31 18.91 28.53
CA THR A 270 8.43 18.27 29.21
C THR A 270 8.95 17.07 28.41
N PRO A 271 10.20 16.61 28.63
CA PRO A 271 10.72 15.42 27.93
C PRO A 271 9.97 14.12 28.21
N GLU A 272 9.17 14.10 29.29
CA GLU A 272 8.35 12.95 29.72
C GLU A 272 6.99 12.91 29.01
N ASP A 273 6.55 14.05 28.45
CA ASP A 273 5.27 14.16 27.79
C ASP A 273 5.29 13.50 26.41
N GLU A 274 4.23 12.76 26.08
CA GLU A 274 3.99 12.21 24.74
C GLU A 274 3.47 13.30 23.79
N THR A 275 4.32 14.29 23.49
CA THR A 275 3.94 15.44 22.67
C THR A 275 3.70 15.02 21.21
N PRO A 276 2.53 15.32 20.63
CA PRO A 276 2.28 15.06 19.22
C PRO A 276 3.09 16.00 18.33
N VAL A 277 3.62 15.49 17.21
CA VAL A 277 4.54 16.22 16.35
C VAL A 277 3.93 16.56 15.00
N LYS A 278 4.09 17.83 14.59
CA LYS A 278 3.84 18.31 13.23
C LYS A 278 5.15 18.74 12.59
N LEU A 279 5.45 18.19 11.40
CA LEU A 279 6.67 18.50 10.68
C LEU A 279 6.52 19.80 9.87
N LYS A 280 7.56 20.62 9.87
CA LYS A 280 7.66 21.84 9.06
C LYS A 280 8.85 21.72 8.11
N ASN A 281 8.65 21.09 6.99
CA ASN A 281 9.68 20.82 5.99
C ASN A 281 9.63 21.79 4.80
N ASN A 282 10.78 21.97 4.16
CA ASN A 282 10.89 22.68 2.91
C ASN A 282 10.15 21.91 1.77
N ARG A 283 9.96 22.55 0.61
CA ARG A 283 9.21 21.96 -0.52
C ARG A 283 9.81 20.63 -1.01
N PHE A 284 11.12 20.48 -0.98
CA PHE A 284 11.82 19.27 -1.39
C PHE A 284 11.62 18.13 -0.36
N ALA A 285 11.93 18.37 0.90
CA ALA A 285 11.79 17.37 1.96
C ALA A 285 10.34 16.90 2.13
N ARG A 286 9.35 17.80 1.93
CA ARG A 286 7.92 17.47 2.00
C ARG A 286 7.50 16.37 1.01
N ILE A 287 8.19 16.26 -0.14
CA ILE A 287 7.93 15.18 -1.11
C ILE A 287 8.31 13.82 -0.52
N PHE A 288 9.37 13.77 0.29
CA PHE A 288 9.90 12.56 0.92
C PHE A 288 9.27 12.26 2.29
N GLU A 289 8.48 13.18 2.87
CA GLU A 289 7.71 12.92 4.10
C GLU A 289 6.84 11.67 3.96
N MET A 290 6.31 11.41 2.75
CA MET A 290 5.52 10.21 2.49
C MET A 290 6.31 8.92 2.80
N VAL A 291 7.61 8.90 2.54
CA VAL A 291 8.48 7.76 2.87
C VAL A 291 8.73 7.72 4.38
N GLY A 292 9.01 8.86 5.01
CA GLY A 292 9.20 8.96 6.47
C GLY A 292 7.94 8.55 7.25
N ASP A 293 6.76 9.00 6.83
CA ASP A 293 5.47 8.66 7.45
C ASP A 293 5.12 7.16 7.35
N MET A 294 5.73 6.40 6.42
CA MET A 294 5.58 4.94 6.36
C MET A 294 6.26 4.21 7.52
N TYR A 295 7.22 4.85 8.17
CA TYR A 295 7.93 4.29 9.32
C TYR A 295 7.42 4.88 10.63
N ALA A 296 7.80 6.10 10.94
CA ALA A 296 7.35 6.85 12.12
C ALA A 296 7.80 8.32 12.03
N ARG A 297 7.13 9.19 12.80
CA ARG A 297 7.57 10.58 12.97
C ARG A 297 8.61 10.70 14.07
N PRO A 298 9.52 11.69 14.01
CA PRO A 298 10.52 11.92 15.04
C PRO A 298 9.85 12.41 16.35
N LYS A 299 10.43 12.05 17.49
CA LYS A 299 10.00 12.52 18.81
C LYS A 299 10.16 14.05 18.92
N TYR A 300 9.26 14.71 19.67
CA TYR A 300 9.37 16.14 19.93
C TYR A 300 10.74 16.49 20.56
N GLY A 301 11.34 17.59 20.11
CA GLY A 301 12.67 18.01 20.54
C GLY A 301 13.84 17.31 19.84
N THR A 302 13.59 16.32 18.98
CA THR A 302 14.62 15.70 18.13
C THR A 302 14.65 16.33 16.74
N ILE A 303 15.74 16.10 16.01
CA ILE A 303 15.92 16.64 14.65
C ILE A 303 15.08 15.80 13.68
N ASP A 304 14.33 16.46 12.80
CA ASP A 304 13.71 15.77 11.65
C ASP A 304 14.77 15.33 10.65
N LEU A 305 14.85 14.02 10.43
CA LEU A 305 15.80 13.42 9.51
C LEU A 305 15.35 13.49 8.04
N THR A 306 14.11 13.88 7.76
CA THR A 306 13.54 13.91 6.39
C THR A 306 14.36 14.75 5.41
N PRO A 307 14.76 15.98 5.71
CA PRO A 307 15.59 16.77 4.79
C PRO A 307 16.95 16.16 4.49
N PHE A 308 17.46 15.37 5.41
CA PHE A 308 18.80 14.78 5.34
C PHE A 308 18.83 13.44 4.62
N PHE A 309 17.82 12.59 4.81
CA PHE A 309 17.78 11.32 4.07
C PHE A 309 17.26 11.49 2.63
N ALA A 310 16.42 12.48 2.35
CA ALA A 310 15.79 12.66 1.05
C ALA A 310 16.79 12.66 -0.13
N PRO A 311 17.93 13.40 -0.11
CA PRO A 311 18.90 13.36 -1.19
C PRO A 311 19.58 11.99 -1.33
N PHE A 312 19.89 11.31 -0.22
CA PHE A 312 20.46 9.97 -0.25
C PHE A 312 19.48 8.94 -0.81
N TYR A 313 18.22 9.03 -0.41
CA TYR A 313 17.18 8.15 -0.93
C TYR A 313 17.03 8.30 -2.44
N MET A 314 16.95 9.54 -2.93
CA MET A 314 16.88 9.85 -4.36
C MET A 314 18.08 9.29 -5.12
N LEU A 315 19.28 9.45 -4.57
CA LEU A 315 20.52 8.94 -5.12
C LEU A 315 20.53 7.40 -5.18
N PHE A 316 20.16 6.74 -4.09
CA PHE A 316 20.12 5.27 -4.03
C PHE A 316 19.06 4.67 -4.95
N PHE A 317 17.91 5.33 -5.10
CA PHE A 317 16.90 4.91 -6.06
C PHE A 317 17.48 4.91 -7.49
N GLY A 318 18.17 5.99 -7.87
CA GLY A 318 18.83 6.11 -9.17
C GLY A 318 19.91 5.06 -9.38
N ILE A 319 20.71 4.77 -8.34
CA ILE A 319 21.74 3.74 -8.35
C ILE A 319 21.14 2.33 -8.53
N CYS A 320 20.05 2.02 -7.83
CA CYS A 320 19.40 0.71 -7.90
C CYS A 320 18.74 0.45 -9.27
N LEU A 321 18.10 1.44 -9.87
CA LEU A 321 17.43 1.28 -11.16
C LEU A 321 18.42 1.36 -12.33
N ASN A 322 19.40 2.23 -12.23
CA ASN A 322 20.63 2.32 -13.04
C ASN A 322 20.45 2.19 -14.58
N ASP A 323 19.30 2.63 -15.12
CA ASP A 323 19.05 2.63 -16.57
C ASP A 323 18.31 3.90 -17.00
N ALA A 324 18.91 4.66 -17.93
CA ALA A 324 18.37 5.93 -18.38
C ALA A 324 17.06 5.78 -19.16
N GLY A 325 16.89 4.67 -19.90
CA GLY A 325 15.66 4.38 -20.64
C GLY A 325 14.48 4.15 -19.69
N TYR A 326 14.68 3.37 -18.63
CA TYR A 326 13.67 3.17 -17.59
C TYR A 326 13.37 4.46 -16.83
N GLY A 327 14.40 5.27 -16.57
CA GLY A 327 14.23 6.60 -15.98
C GLY A 327 13.33 7.52 -16.82
N LEU A 328 13.46 7.51 -18.16
CA LEU A 328 12.58 8.28 -19.05
C LEU A 328 11.12 7.81 -19.01
N ILE A 329 10.89 6.49 -18.97
CA ILE A 329 9.52 5.95 -18.84
C ILE A 329 8.90 6.40 -17.51
N LEU A 330 9.65 6.27 -16.39
CA LEU A 330 9.17 6.72 -15.09
C LEU A 330 8.93 8.22 -15.04
N LEU A 331 9.77 9.02 -15.70
CA LEU A 331 9.59 10.47 -15.82
C LEU A 331 8.31 10.81 -16.57
N ALA A 332 8.08 10.17 -17.73
CA ALA A 332 6.87 10.35 -18.52
C ALA A 332 5.61 9.97 -17.71
N MET A 333 5.67 8.86 -16.99
CA MET A 333 4.57 8.41 -16.12
C MET A 333 4.33 9.38 -14.96
N GLY A 334 5.38 9.86 -14.29
CA GLY A 334 5.29 10.86 -13.23
C GLY A 334 4.68 12.17 -13.72
N MET A 335 5.10 12.68 -14.90
CA MET A 335 4.54 13.87 -15.52
C MET A 335 3.07 13.68 -15.90
N ALA A 336 2.69 12.53 -16.45
CA ALA A 336 1.30 12.22 -16.77
C ALA A 336 0.43 12.20 -15.51
N MET A 337 0.93 11.65 -14.40
CA MET A 337 0.26 11.68 -13.11
C MET A 337 0.12 13.13 -12.58
N LEU A 338 1.14 13.96 -12.70
CA LEU A 338 1.09 15.37 -12.30
C LEU A 338 0.05 16.18 -13.11
N TRP A 339 -0.10 15.84 -14.39
CA TRP A 339 -1.11 16.45 -15.24
C TRP A 339 -2.54 16.03 -14.86
N LYS A 340 -2.73 14.76 -14.52
CA LYS A 340 -4.04 14.19 -14.15
C LYS A 340 -4.47 14.59 -12.73
N PHE A 341 -3.57 14.59 -11.75
CA PHE A 341 -3.87 14.84 -10.34
C PHE A 341 -3.45 16.25 -9.91
N LYS A 342 -4.44 17.11 -9.62
CA LYS A 342 -4.20 18.52 -9.28
C LYS A 342 -3.91 18.76 -7.78
N GLY A 343 -4.18 17.78 -6.90
CA GLY A 343 -4.00 17.92 -5.45
C GLY A 343 -3.87 16.59 -4.70
N GLY A 344 -3.80 16.65 -3.38
CA GLY A 344 -3.82 15.51 -2.48
C GLY A 344 -2.52 14.68 -2.44
N MET A 345 -2.62 13.50 -1.83
CA MET A 345 -1.50 12.56 -1.66
C MET A 345 -0.95 12.05 -3.00
N MET A 346 -1.83 11.86 -4.01
CA MET A 346 -1.43 11.39 -5.35
C MET A 346 -0.51 12.36 -6.06
N ARG A 347 -0.68 13.67 -5.89
CA ARG A 347 0.22 14.67 -6.46
C ARG A 347 1.59 14.64 -5.80
N ARG A 348 1.67 14.41 -4.47
CA ARG A 348 2.96 14.23 -3.76
C ARG A 348 3.68 12.98 -4.26
N ALA A 349 2.96 11.86 -4.42
CA ALA A 349 3.52 10.64 -4.98
C ALA A 349 4.03 10.82 -6.42
N ALA A 350 3.32 11.60 -7.25
CA ALA A 350 3.75 11.92 -8.61
C ALA A 350 5.04 12.76 -8.63
N TRP A 351 5.17 13.76 -7.74
CA TRP A 351 6.42 14.51 -7.57
C TRP A 351 7.57 13.63 -7.10
N PHE A 352 7.32 12.73 -6.13
CA PHE A 352 8.29 11.76 -5.66
C PHE A 352 8.80 10.87 -6.80
N ALA A 353 7.89 10.26 -7.59
CA ALA A 353 8.24 9.46 -8.73
C ALA A 353 9.05 10.24 -9.78
N THR A 354 8.68 11.51 -10.04
CA THR A 354 9.41 12.40 -10.95
C THR A 354 10.84 12.67 -10.47
N MET A 355 11.05 12.95 -9.17
CA MET A 355 12.38 13.20 -8.61
C MET A 355 13.25 11.93 -8.67
N CYS A 356 12.69 10.77 -8.33
CA CYS A 356 13.38 9.49 -8.46
C CYS A 356 13.72 9.16 -9.91
N ALA A 357 12.82 9.45 -10.85
CA ALA A 357 13.07 9.26 -12.29
C ALA A 357 14.23 10.13 -12.81
N VAL A 358 14.30 11.40 -12.38
CA VAL A 358 15.43 12.28 -12.74
C VAL A 358 16.75 11.72 -12.23
N SER A 359 16.79 11.23 -10.98
CA SER A 359 17.97 10.58 -10.42
C SER A 359 18.37 9.34 -11.24
N THR A 360 17.38 8.52 -11.63
CA THR A 360 17.62 7.32 -12.45
C THR A 360 18.21 7.67 -13.82
N ILE A 361 17.71 8.72 -14.47
CA ILE A 361 18.26 9.18 -15.75
C ILE A 361 19.72 9.60 -15.56
N VAL A 362 20.02 10.39 -14.54
CA VAL A 362 21.38 10.85 -14.26
C VAL A 362 22.33 9.65 -14.04
N PHE A 363 21.97 8.73 -13.14
CA PHE A 363 22.83 7.56 -12.86
C PHE A 363 22.89 6.57 -14.01
N GLY A 364 21.79 6.36 -14.75
CA GLY A 364 21.78 5.54 -15.96
C GLY A 364 22.72 6.08 -17.04
N LEU A 365 22.78 7.41 -17.21
CA LEU A 365 23.74 8.04 -18.10
C LEU A 365 25.19 7.91 -17.59
N PHE A 366 25.41 8.07 -16.27
CA PHE A 366 26.74 7.84 -15.68
C PHE A 366 27.23 6.42 -15.90
N CYS A 367 26.37 5.43 -15.78
CA CYS A 367 26.69 4.03 -16.02
C CYS A 367 26.67 3.65 -17.50
N GLY A 368 26.20 4.55 -18.36
CA GLY A 368 26.12 4.31 -19.80
C GLY A 368 25.13 3.21 -20.18
N SER A 369 24.04 3.03 -19.43
CA SER A 369 22.98 2.06 -19.71
C SER A 369 21.71 2.74 -20.22
N PHE A 370 21.21 2.25 -21.34
CA PHE A 370 19.96 2.71 -21.95
C PHE A 370 19.19 1.49 -22.49
N PHE A 371 18.12 1.08 -21.81
CA PHE A 371 17.39 -0.18 -22.05
C PHE A 371 18.30 -1.41 -22.13
N GLY A 372 19.28 -1.51 -21.22
CA GLY A 372 20.25 -2.60 -21.21
C GLY A 372 21.31 -2.55 -22.32
N VAL A 373 21.27 -1.54 -23.18
CA VAL A 373 22.30 -1.32 -24.21
C VAL A 373 23.39 -0.43 -23.63
N SER A 374 24.65 -0.87 -23.75
CA SER A 374 25.80 -0.09 -23.30
C SER A 374 26.10 1.06 -24.25
N LEU A 375 25.96 2.31 -23.78
CA LEU A 375 26.28 3.52 -24.55
C LEU A 375 27.76 3.65 -24.86
N LYS A 376 28.63 2.98 -24.10
CA LYS A 376 30.08 2.94 -24.32
C LYS A 376 30.45 2.37 -25.71
N VAL A 377 29.62 1.46 -26.24
CA VAL A 377 29.82 0.87 -27.58
C VAL A 377 29.67 1.93 -28.67
N TYR A 378 28.73 2.86 -28.50
CA TYR A 378 28.43 3.90 -29.48
C TYR A 378 29.29 5.16 -29.30
N PHE A 379 29.70 5.46 -28.07
CA PHE A 379 30.45 6.67 -27.71
C PHE A 379 31.72 6.34 -26.91
N PRO A 380 32.72 5.66 -27.49
CA PRO A 380 33.92 5.20 -26.78
C PRO A 380 34.82 6.34 -26.30
N SER A 381 34.70 7.53 -26.89
CA SER A 381 35.55 8.70 -26.56
C SER A 381 35.09 9.45 -25.29
N ILE A 382 33.96 9.09 -24.67
CA ILE A 382 33.47 9.73 -23.46
C ILE A 382 33.92 8.91 -22.24
N PRO A 383 34.91 9.36 -21.44
CA PRO A 383 35.41 8.62 -20.28
C PRO A 383 34.39 8.49 -19.16
N PHE A 384 33.31 9.23 -19.25
CA PHE A 384 32.22 9.29 -18.27
C PHE A 384 31.43 7.97 -18.17
N PHE A 385 31.33 7.20 -19.26
CA PHE A 385 30.61 5.93 -19.31
C PHE A 385 31.37 4.74 -18.72
N ASP A 386 32.55 4.95 -18.12
CA ASP A 386 33.37 3.88 -17.51
C ASP A 386 33.08 3.68 -16.02
N PHE A 387 31.99 4.30 -15.54
CA PHE A 387 31.59 4.23 -14.13
C PHE A 387 31.16 2.82 -13.71
N GLN A 388 30.66 2.00 -14.65
CA GLN A 388 30.16 0.65 -14.36
C GLN A 388 31.26 -0.26 -13.76
N GLY A 389 32.51 -0.14 -14.18
CA GLY A 389 33.66 -0.89 -13.63
C GLY A 389 33.99 -0.50 -12.18
N ARG A 390 33.64 0.71 -11.75
CA ARG A 390 33.89 1.25 -10.39
C ARG A 390 32.64 1.36 -9.53
N PHE A 391 31.52 0.84 -10.02
CA PHE A 391 30.21 1.01 -9.39
C PHE A 391 30.15 0.42 -7.96
N PHE A 392 30.80 -0.71 -7.73
CA PHE A 392 30.94 -1.32 -6.41
C PHE A 392 31.62 -0.37 -5.41
N SER A 393 32.75 0.21 -5.80
CA SER A 393 33.52 1.13 -4.96
C SER A 393 32.73 2.38 -4.62
N TRP A 394 32.01 2.95 -5.59
CA TRP A 394 31.17 4.12 -5.38
C TRP A 394 29.97 3.84 -4.47
N ALA A 395 29.31 2.69 -4.62
CA ALA A 395 28.20 2.31 -3.75
C ALA A 395 28.63 2.21 -2.29
N LEU A 396 29.79 1.59 -2.02
CA LEU A 396 30.38 1.52 -0.68
C LEU A 396 30.82 2.89 -0.17
N ALA A 397 31.47 3.71 -1.00
CA ALA A 397 31.92 5.05 -0.61
C ALA A 397 30.74 5.95 -0.21
N ILE A 398 29.65 5.95 -1.00
CA ILE A 398 28.45 6.72 -0.70
C ILE A 398 27.76 6.20 0.58
N GLY A 399 27.72 4.87 0.77
CA GLY A 399 27.22 4.26 1.99
C GLY A 399 28.00 4.69 3.23
N LEU A 400 29.32 4.70 3.13
CA LEU A 400 30.21 5.15 4.19
C LEU A 400 29.99 6.64 4.51
N VAL A 401 29.85 7.48 3.48
CA VAL A 401 29.51 8.91 3.65
C VAL A 401 28.18 9.07 4.38
N GLN A 402 27.17 8.27 4.04
CA GLN A 402 25.87 8.33 4.72
C GLN A 402 25.97 7.91 6.20
N ILE A 403 26.73 6.86 6.52
CA ILE A 403 26.96 6.43 7.91
C ILE A 403 27.66 7.54 8.70
N LEU A 404 28.74 8.11 8.18
CA LEU A 404 29.45 9.21 8.80
C LEU A 404 28.55 10.44 9.00
N PHE A 405 27.73 10.76 8.00
CA PHE A 405 26.76 11.84 8.08
C PHE A 405 25.69 11.57 9.16
N GLY A 406 25.20 10.34 9.28
CA GLY A 406 24.30 9.92 10.36
C GLY A 406 24.94 10.12 11.76
N GLN A 407 26.23 9.74 11.90
CA GLN A 407 26.98 9.97 13.14
C GLN A 407 27.11 11.46 13.50
N VAL A 408 27.35 12.33 12.51
CA VAL A 408 27.39 13.79 12.73
C VAL A 408 26.03 14.31 13.24
N LEU A 409 24.92 13.87 12.62
CA LEU A 409 23.59 14.26 13.07
C LEU A 409 23.32 13.79 14.50
N ARG A 410 23.75 12.57 14.85
CA ARG A 410 23.64 12.05 16.21
C ARG A 410 24.44 12.89 17.21
N ILE A 411 25.68 13.28 16.86
CA ILE A 411 26.51 14.16 17.71
C ILE A 411 25.79 15.50 17.96
N VAL A 412 25.26 16.12 16.89
CA VAL A 412 24.52 17.39 17.00
C VAL A 412 23.28 17.23 17.88
N MET A 413 22.50 16.16 17.65
CA MET A 413 21.28 15.90 18.40
C MET A 413 21.55 15.65 19.87
N VAL A 414 22.49 14.75 20.21
CA VAL A 414 22.86 14.46 21.61
C VAL A 414 23.46 15.68 22.29
N SER A 415 24.26 16.48 21.57
CA SER A 415 24.82 17.71 22.11
C SER A 415 23.74 18.75 22.45
N ALA A 416 22.68 18.84 21.64
CA ALA A 416 21.56 19.75 21.84
C ALA A 416 20.61 19.30 22.96
N THR A 417 20.38 18.00 23.11
CA THR A 417 19.40 17.44 24.05
C THR A 417 20.01 17.14 25.44
N ALA A 418 21.13 16.40 25.46
CA ALA A 418 21.75 15.92 26.70
C ALA A 418 23.03 16.71 27.09
N GLY A 419 23.57 17.50 26.17
CA GLY A 419 24.80 18.25 26.35
C GLY A 419 26.02 17.60 25.70
N PHE A 420 27.02 18.43 25.36
CA PHE A 420 28.21 18.04 24.61
C PHE A 420 29.04 16.90 25.26
N ARG A 421 29.02 16.81 26.60
CA ARG A 421 29.76 15.74 27.30
C ARG A 421 29.25 14.32 26.96
N TYR A 422 27.96 14.19 26.70
CA TYR A 422 27.35 12.90 26.31
C TYR A 422 27.59 12.55 24.84
N ALA A 423 27.89 13.54 24.00
CA ALA A 423 28.23 13.35 22.61
C ALA A 423 29.70 12.91 22.37
N LEU A 424 30.59 13.01 23.40
CA LEU A 424 32.02 12.69 23.26
C LEU A 424 32.28 11.25 22.84
N SER A 425 31.51 10.29 23.33
CA SER A 425 31.66 8.88 22.91
C SER A 425 31.31 8.70 21.44
N THR A 426 30.22 9.31 20.98
CA THR A 426 29.82 9.29 19.57
C THR A 426 30.84 10.01 18.68
N LEU A 427 31.41 11.11 19.15
CA LEU A 427 32.51 11.80 18.47
C LEU A 427 33.76 10.91 18.35
N GLY A 428 34.09 10.15 19.40
CA GLY A 428 35.17 9.17 19.37
C GLY A 428 34.95 8.12 18.29
N TRP A 429 33.75 7.57 18.20
CA TRP A 429 33.34 6.65 17.13
C TRP A 429 33.46 7.27 15.73
N PHE A 430 32.96 8.47 15.56
CA PHE A 430 33.07 9.21 14.29
C PHE A 430 34.54 9.37 13.84
N LEU A 431 35.43 9.75 14.77
CA LEU A 431 36.85 9.92 14.47
C LEU A 431 37.54 8.61 14.07
N VAL A 432 37.23 7.50 14.75
CA VAL A 432 37.79 6.18 14.43
C VAL A 432 37.33 5.70 13.07
N ILE A 433 36.03 5.81 12.77
CA ILE A 433 35.47 5.41 11.48
C ILE A 433 36.01 6.30 10.37
N LEU A 434 36.07 7.62 10.58
CA LEU A 434 36.59 8.57 9.62
C LEU A 434 38.08 8.28 9.33
N ALA A 435 38.90 8.11 10.36
CA ALA A 435 40.31 7.80 10.20
C ALA A 435 40.52 6.45 9.45
N GLY A 436 39.78 5.41 9.84
CA GLY A 436 39.81 4.11 9.18
C GLY A 436 39.38 4.17 7.71
N SER A 437 38.29 4.92 7.44
CA SER A 437 37.78 5.07 6.07
C SER A 437 38.72 5.86 5.16
N LEU A 438 39.37 6.91 5.67
CA LEU A 438 40.31 7.71 4.88
C LEU A 438 41.65 6.96 4.67
N ALA A 439 42.14 6.27 5.68
CA ALA A 439 43.47 5.63 5.62
C ALA A 439 43.46 4.25 4.96
N ALA A 440 42.43 3.45 5.18
CA ALA A 440 42.31 2.09 4.68
C ALA A 440 41.13 1.91 3.70
N GLY A 441 40.00 2.53 3.95
CA GLY A 441 38.78 2.36 3.16
C GLY A 441 38.91 2.91 1.75
N LEU A 442 39.34 4.14 1.56
CA LEU A 442 39.50 4.75 0.25
C LEU A 442 40.51 4.03 -0.64
N PRO A 443 41.74 3.71 -0.14
CA PRO A 443 42.73 2.94 -0.92
C PRO A 443 42.26 1.52 -1.29
N LEU A 444 41.43 0.90 -0.46
CA LEU A 444 40.87 -0.42 -0.73
C LEU A 444 39.83 -0.39 -1.84
N LEU A 445 39.06 0.70 -1.93
CA LEU A 445 38.03 0.90 -2.96
C LEU A 445 38.64 1.25 -4.32
N ASP A 446 39.63 2.15 -4.33
CA ASP A 446 40.37 2.53 -5.52
C ASP A 446 41.82 2.94 -5.13
N PRO A 447 42.84 2.27 -5.63
CA PRO A 447 44.25 2.62 -5.34
C PRO A 447 44.62 4.07 -5.70
N ALA A 448 43.87 4.71 -6.58
CA ALA A 448 44.06 6.12 -6.94
C ALA A 448 43.61 7.10 -5.86
N TRP A 449 42.83 6.68 -4.89
CA TRP A 449 42.23 7.53 -3.84
C TRP A 449 43.07 7.60 -2.56
N VAL A 450 44.35 7.32 -2.67
CA VAL A 450 45.30 7.45 -1.55
C VAL A 450 45.53 8.93 -1.22
N ILE A 451 45.27 9.33 0.03
CA ILE A 451 45.55 10.69 0.51
C ILE A 451 47.03 10.78 0.89
N PRO A 452 47.82 11.65 0.21
CA PRO A 452 49.23 11.81 0.56
C PRO A 452 49.41 12.27 2.01
N GLY A 453 50.15 11.54 2.82
CA GLY A 453 50.42 11.85 4.22
C GLY A 453 49.38 11.31 5.23
N PHE A 454 48.30 10.69 4.80
CA PHE A 454 47.31 10.04 5.68
C PHE A 454 47.05 8.59 5.26
N THR A 455 48.04 7.72 5.56
CA THR A 455 47.98 6.27 5.30
C THR A 455 47.94 5.50 6.61
N THR A 456 47.62 4.21 6.55
CA THR A 456 47.59 3.32 7.73
C THR A 456 48.88 3.29 8.54
N SER A 457 50.01 3.68 7.95
CA SER A 457 51.31 3.77 8.62
C SER A 457 51.70 5.20 9.05
N SER A 458 50.86 6.21 8.80
CA SER A 458 51.17 7.60 9.13
C SER A 458 50.97 7.93 10.61
N PRO A 459 51.84 8.75 11.24
CA PRO A 459 51.65 9.20 12.62
C PRO A 459 50.35 9.94 12.85
N ALA A 460 49.82 10.65 11.83
CA ALA A 460 48.56 11.36 11.88
C ALA A 460 47.38 10.41 12.06
N PHE A 461 47.39 9.28 11.37
CA PHE A 461 46.36 8.24 11.55
C PHE A 461 46.34 7.71 12.98
N TYR A 462 47.50 7.33 13.52
CA TYR A 462 47.58 6.83 14.91
C TYR A 462 47.14 7.89 15.94
N GLY A 463 47.47 9.15 15.71
CA GLY A 463 47.06 10.26 16.59
C GLY A 463 45.54 10.43 16.64
N VAL A 464 44.89 10.50 15.47
CA VAL A 464 43.41 10.65 15.40
C VAL A 464 42.70 9.40 15.94
N ALA A 465 43.21 8.21 15.58
CA ALA A 465 42.64 6.95 16.06
C ALA A 465 42.78 6.81 17.58
N ALA A 466 43.91 7.16 18.17
CA ALA A 466 44.13 7.12 19.63
C ALA A 466 43.19 8.07 20.38
N ILE A 467 43.05 9.30 19.89
CA ILE A 467 42.09 10.26 20.46
C ILE A 467 40.67 9.70 20.41
N GLY A 468 40.26 9.15 19.25
CA GLY A 468 38.96 8.54 19.07
C GLY A 468 38.71 7.38 20.04
N VAL A 469 39.69 6.47 20.20
CA VAL A 469 39.61 5.33 21.12
C VAL A 469 39.51 5.77 22.57
N VAL A 470 40.28 6.77 22.99
CA VAL A 470 40.20 7.33 24.36
C VAL A 470 38.81 7.91 24.62
N LEU A 471 38.28 8.73 23.70
CA LEU A 471 36.94 9.32 23.83
C LEU A 471 35.86 8.25 23.91
N MET A 472 35.94 7.22 23.09
CA MET A 472 34.99 6.13 23.02
C MET A 472 34.97 5.26 24.29
N LEU A 473 36.15 4.94 24.84
CA LEU A 473 36.26 4.05 26.01
C LEU A 473 35.96 4.74 27.34
N PHE A 474 36.38 6.00 27.51
CA PHE A 474 36.30 6.67 28.80
C PHE A 474 35.13 7.64 28.96
N PHE A 475 34.52 8.10 27.87
CA PHE A 475 33.43 9.09 27.91
C PHE A 475 32.06 8.52 27.52
N ASN A 476 31.87 7.21 27.63
CA ASN A 476 30.62 6.57 27.29
C ASN A 476 29.47 6.92 28.26
N SER A 477 29.75 7.01 29.56
CA SER A 477 28.77 7.41 30.59
C SER A 477 29.37 8.45 31.53
N PRO A 478 29.26 9.76 31.19
CA PRO A 478 29.77 10.82 32.04
C PRO A 478 29.16 10.79 33.45
N GLY A 479 30.00 10.70 34.50
CA GLY A 479 29.58 10.65 35.90
C GLY A 479 29.71 9.27 36.58
N LYS A 480 30.05 8.20 35.87
CA LYS A 480 30.42 6.92 36.46
C LYS A 480 31.93 6.75 36.63
N ASN A 481 32.32 5.79 37.48
CA ASN A 481 33.73 5.48 37.69
C ASN A 481 34.43 5.10 36.37
N PRO A 482 35.72 5.55 36.16
CA PRO A 482 36.45 5.28 34.94
C PRO A 482 36.59 3.80 34.58
N PHE A 483 36.71 2.91 35.57
CA PHE A 483 36.78 1.47 35.35
C PHE A 483 35.47 0.88 34.85
N VAL A 484 34.34 1.38 35.33
CA VAL A 484 33.01 0.97 34.84
C VAL A 484 32.82 1.47 33.41
N ASN A 485 33.22 2.72 33.13
CA ASN A 485 33.17 3.28 31.77
C ASN A 485 34.05 2.50 30.79
N PHE A 486 35.23 2.07 31.21
CA PHE A 486 36.10 1.23 30.37
C PHE A 486 35.44 -0.12 30.04
N GLY A 487 34.84 -0.81 31.03
CA GLY A 487 34.15 -2.09 30.82
C GLY A 487 32.93 -1.95 29.90
N THR A 488 32.07 -0.95 30.15
CA THR A 488 30.91 -0.67 29.29
C THR A 488 31.35 -0.19 27.90
N GLY A 489 32.40 0.64 27.82
CA GLY A 489 32.95 1.12 26.56
C GLY A 489 33.51 -0.01 25.70
N LEU A 490 34.15 -1.04 26.29
CA LEU A 490 34.63 -2.20 25.56
C LEU A 490 33.47 -3.05 24.99
N TRP A 491 32.39 -3.22 25.76
CA TRP A 491 31.19 -3.92 25.28
C TRP A 491 30.50 -3.15 24.15
N ASP A 492 30.35 -1.84 24.29
CA ASP A 492 29.79 -0.98 23.26
C ASP A 492 30.67 -0.94 22.00
N THR A 493 31.99 -1.03 22.17
CA THR A 493 32.95 -1.16 21.06
C THR A 493 32.68 -2.41 20.24
N TYR A 494 32.54 -3.55 20.88
CA TYR A 494 32.24 -4.81 20.20
C TYR A 494 30.92 -4.74 19.41
N ASN A 495 29.86 -4.25 20.04
CA ASN A 495 28.55 -4.12 19.41
C ASN A 495 28.55 -3.12 18.24
N ASN A 496 29.23 -1.99 18.39
CA ASN A 496 29.30 -0.98 17.34
C ASN A 496 30.18 -1.41 16.15
N ILE A 497 31.31 -2.08 16.37
CA ILE A 497 32.14 -2.62 15.27
C ILE A 497 31.33 -3.61 14.43
N THR A 498 30.69 -4.58 15.09
CA THR A 498 29.84 -5.56 14.38
C THR A 498 28.66 -4.89 13.68
N GLY A 499 28.04 -3.89 14.32
CA GLY A 499 26.94 -3.10 13.75
C GLY A 499 27.36 -2.32 12.51
N ILE A 500 28.46 -1.57 12.58
CA ILE A 500 28.97 -0.74 11.47
C ILE A 500 29.42 -1.62 10.31
N LEU A 501 30.12 -2.75 10.59
CA LEU A 501 30.50 -3.70 9.56
C LEU A 501 29.27 -4.24 8.81
N SER A 502 28.22 -4.63 9.56
CA SER A 502 26.96 -5.05 8.98
C SER A 502 26.29 -3.96 8.16
N ASP A 503 26.29 -2.72 8.68
CA ASP A 503 25.71 -1.57 7.99
C ASP A 503 26.45 -1.28 6.67
N VAL A 504 27.79 -1.28 6.66
CA VAL A 504 28.61 -1.09 5.44
C VAL A 504 28.34 -2.20 4.42
N LEU A 505 28.29 -3.46 4.86
CA LEU A 505 27.98 -4.58 3.97
C LEU A 505 26.57 -4.49 3.36
N SER A 506 25.62 -3.86 4.06
CA SER A 506 24.26 -3.64 3.55
C SER A 506 24.24 -2.77 2.29
N TYR A 507 25.21 -1.86 2.09
CA TYR A 507 25.30 -1.03 0.88
C TYR A 507 25.77 -1.79 -0.37
N ILE A 508 26.37 -2.97 -0.24
CA ILE A 508 26.68 -3.86 -1.37
C ILE A 508 25.41 -4.24 -2.14
N ARG A 509 24.28 -4.25 -1.48
CA ARG A 509 22.98 -4.53 -2.09
C ARG A 509 22.60 -3.52 -3.18
N LEU A 510 22.96 -2.24 -3.04
CA LEU A 510 22.72 -1.23 -4.07
C LEU A 510 23.43 -1.62 -5.38
N PHE A 511 24.69 -2.04 -5.26
CA PHE A 511 25.47 -2.53 -6.39
C PHE A 511 24.83 -3.80 -7.01
N ALA A 512 24.50 -4.78 -6.17
CA ALA A 512 23.96 -6.06 -6.64
C ALA A 512 22.62 -5.87 -7.41
N ILE A 513 21.75 -4.98 -6.92
CA ILE A 513 20.44 -4.73 -7.55
C ILE A 513 20.62 -3.95 -8.85
N GLY A 514 21.41 -2.88 -8.84
CA GLY A 514 21.66 -2.09 -10.04
C GLY A 514 22.34 -2.92 -11.15
N LEU A 515 23.27 -3.80 -10.77
CA LEU A 515 23.92 -4.71 -11.71
C LEU A 515 22.93 -5.75 -12.25
N SER A 516 22.11 -6.37 -11.38
CA SER A 516 21.13 -7.38 -11.75
C SER A 516 20.11 -6.85 -12.75
N GLY A 517 19.54 -5.65 -12.51
CA GLY A 517 18.60 -5.00 -13.43
C GLY A 517 19.20 -4.73 -14.81
N GLY A 518 20.45 -4.28 -14.85
CA GLY A 518 21.19 -4.06 -16.11
C GLY A 518 21.48 -5.35 -16.88
N ILE A 519 21.94 -6.40 -16.19
CA ILE A 519 22.19 -7.72 -16.82
C ILE A 519 20.88 -8.30 -17.37
N LEU A 520 19.79 -8.23 -16.59
CA LEU A 520 18.50 -8.75 -17.03
C LEU A 520 17.99 -8.03 -18.27
N ALA A 521 18.17 -6.71 -18.35
CA ALA A 521 17.83 -5.94 -19.54
C ALA A 521 18.63 -6.38 -20.78
N THR A 522 19.94 -6.63 -20.62
CA THR A 522 20.79 -7.15 -21.71
C THR A 522 20.35 -8.55 -22.16
N VAL A 523 20.03 -9.44 -21.23
CA VAL A 523 19.53 -10.79 -21.53
C VAL A 523 18.23 -10.73 -22.34
N PHE A 524 17.31 -9.83 -22.03
CA PHE A 524 16.08 -9.67 -22.84
C PHE A 524 16.38 -9.14 -24.24
N ASN A 525 17.38 -8.28 -24.42
CA ASN A 525 17.83 -7.83 -25.74
C ASN A 525 18.43 -8.98 -26.56
N ASP A 526 19.26 -9.83 -25.95
CA ASP A 526 19.86 -10.99 -26.58
C ASP A 526 18.80 -12.05 -26.93
N LEU A 527 17.85 -12.29 -26.05
CA LEU A 527 16.70 -13.17 -26.29
C LEU A 527 15.82 -12.69 -27.44
N ALA A 528 15.55 -11.38 -27.50
CA ALA A 528 14.76 -10.80 -28.58
C ALA A 528 15.38 -11.04 -29.96
N THR A 529 16.71 -10.91 -30.06
CA THR A 529 17.42 -11.13 -31.32
C THR A 529 17.65 -12.62 -31.61
N GLY A 530 17.89 -13.46 -30.59
CA GLY A 530 18.22 -14.87 -30.74
C GLY A 530 17.04 -15.81 -30.99
N LEU A 531 15.86 -15.49 -30.42
CA LEU A 531 14.63 -16.31 -30.59
C LEU A 531 13.78 -15.92 -31.80
N SER A 532 14.08 -14.79 -32.46
CA SER A 532 13.27 -14.32 -33.57
C SER A 532 13.60 -15.07 -34.86
N PRO A 533 12.60 -15.66 -35.55
CA PRO A 533 12.80 -16.38 -36.80
C PRO A 533 13.19 -15.42 -37.92
N ASP A 534 13.98 -15.89 -38.93
CA ASP A 534 14.45 -15.09 -40.05
C ASP A 534 13.36 -14.85 -41.14
N ILE A 535 12.12 -14.64 -40.73
CA ILE A 535 11.01 -14.33 -41.62
C ILE A 535 10.72 -12.83 -41.53
N PRO A 536 10.83 -12.04 -42.62
CA PRO A 536 10.52 -10.62 -42.61
C PRO A 536 9.12 -10.35 -42.01
N VAL A 537 8.95 -9.25 -41.27
CA VAL A 537 7.74 -8.86 -40.53
C VAL A 537 7.49 -9.69 -39.27
N VAL A 538 7.58 -11.03 -39.33
CA VAL A 538 7.42 -11.89 -38.13
C VAL A 538 8.56 -11.69 -37.14
N ARG A 539 9.79 -11.56 -37.67
CA ARG A 539 10.98 -11.24 -36.87
C ARG A 539 10.80 -9.94 -36.09
N GLU A 540 10.43 -8.86 -36.75
CA GLU A 540 10.29 -7.52 -36.13
C GLU A 540 9.16 -7.53 -35.10
N LEU A 541 8.05 -8.20 -35.38
CA LEU A 541 6.93 -8.33 -34.46
C LEU A 541 7.31 -9.14 -33.20
N MET A 542 8.05 -10.25 -33.39
CA MET A 542 8.54 -11.07 -32.26
C MET A 542 9.56 -10.30 -31.40
N ILE A 543 10.51 -9.59 -32.03
CA ILE A 543 11.46 -8.75 -31.33
C ILE A 543 10.71 -7.70 -30.49
N LEU A 544 9.77 -6.97 -31.10
CA LEU A 544 8.97 -5.98 -30.40
C LEU A 544 8.19 -6.58 -29.23
N LEU A 545 7.57 -7.74 -29.40
CA LEU A 545 6.81 -8.41 -28.36
C LEU A 545 7.71 -8.83 -27.19
N ILE A 546 8.86 -9.46 -27.47
CA ILE A 546 9.80 -9.94 -26.44
C ILE A 546 10.39 -8.74 -25.69
N LEU A 547 10.78 -7.67 -26.39
CA LEU A 547 11.29 -6.45 -25.75
C LEU A 547 10.22 -5.77 -24.89
N LEU A 548 8.97 -5.65 -25.37
CA LEU A 548 7.90 -5.02 -24.62
C LEU A 548 7.60 -5.78 -23.33
N VAL A 549 7.46 -7.10 -23.41
CA VAL A 549 7.18 -7.95 -22.24
C VAL A 549 8.40 -8.01 -21.33
N GLY A 550 9.60 -8.26 -21.86
CA GLY A 550 10.83 -8.41 -21.07
C GLY A 550 11.21 -7.13 -20.34
N HIS A 551 11.26 -5.99 -21.04
CA HIS A 551 11.55 -4.70 -20.40
C HIS A 551 10.41 -4.25 -19.48
N GLY A 552 9.15 -4.56 -19.79
CA GLY A 552 8.02 -4.29 -18.91
C GLY A 552 8.14 -5.00 -17.56
N ILE A 553 8.45 -6.30 -17.58
CA ILE A 553 8.69 -7.09 -16.35
C ILE A 553 9.91 -6.57 -15.60
N ASN A 554 11.02 -6.34 -16.31
CA ASN A 554 12.24 -5.85 -15.68
C ASN A 554 12.05 -4.46 -15.05
N LEU A 555 11.39 -3.52 -15.74
CA LEU A 555 11.06 -2.21 -15.20
C LEU A 555 10.20 -2.31 -13.93
N PHE A 556 9.18 -3.16 -13.93
CA PHE A 556 8.31 -3.36 -12.77
C PHE A 556 9.09 -3.91 -11.57
N MET A 557 9.85 -5.01 -11.76
CA MET A 557 10.62 -5.65 -10.69
C MET A 557 11.73 -4.74 -10.17
N SER A 558 12.46 -4.07 -11.08
CA SER A 558 13.53 -3.14 -10.71
C SER A 558 13.01 -1.89 -10.02
N SER A 559 11.83 -1.37 -10.41
CA SER A 559 11.22 -0.22 -9.74
C SER A 559 10.82 -0.52 -8.31
N ILE A 560 10.21 -1.69 -8.05
CA ILE A 560 9.87 -2.13 -6.69
C ILE A 560 11.14 -2.31 -5.86
N SER A 561 12.15 -2.97 -6.40
CA SER A 561 13.43 -3.18 -5.72
C SER A 561 14.10 -1.85 -5.39
N SER A 562 14.11 -0.91 -6.35
CA SER A 562 14.69 0.43 -6.18
C SER A 562 13.92 1.31 -5.19
N PHE A 563 12.66 1.00 -4.90
CA PHE A 563 11.89 1.65 -3.85
C PHE A 563 12.17 1.03 -2.47
N VAL A 564 12.10 -0.29 -2.36
CA VAL A 564 12.15 -1.02 -1.08
C VAL A 564 13.56 -0.98 -0.46
N HIS A 565 14.61 -1.15 -1.27
CA HIS A 565 15.97 -1.26 -0.73
C HIS A 565 16.54 0.06 -0.20
N PRO A 566 16.41 1.21 -0.87
CA PRO A 566 16.76 2.51 -0.28
C PRO A 566 15.93 2.83 0.97
N MET A 567 14.66 2.44 1.00
CA MET A 567 13.81 2.60 2.18
C MET A 567 14.38 1.84 3.38
N ARG A 568 14.81 0.59 3.17
CA ARG A 568 15.46 -0.19 4.23
C ARG A 568 16.76 0.45 4.70
N LEU A 569 17.63 0.89 3.78
CA LEU A 569 18.89 1.57 4.13
C LEU A 569 18.64 2.85 4.93
N THR A 570 17.56 3.57 4.63
CA THR A 570 17.17 4.76 5.39
C THR A 570 16.70 4.39 6.80
N PHE A 571 15.81 3.42 6.94
CA PHE A 571 15.17 3.13 8.23
C PHE A 571 16.01 2.26 9.16
N VAL A 572 16.78 1.32 8.62
CA VAL A 572 17.58 0.41 9.44
C VAL A 572 18.98 0.96 9.69
N GLU A 573 19.68 1.36 8.64
CA GLU A 573 21.07 1.77 8.74
C GLU A 573 21.21 3.27 9.10
N PHE A 574 20.54 4.18 8.35
CA PHE A 574 20.71 5.62 8.57
C PHE A 574 20.04 6.11 9.87
N TYR A 575 18.79 5.73 10.14
CA TYR A 575 18.07 6.14 11.34
C TYR A 575 18.73 5.63 12.63
N LYS A 576 19.22 4.39 12.61
CA LYS A 576 20.01 3.80 13.70
C LYS A 576 21.27 4.64 13.99
N ASN A 577 22.05 4.96 12.93
CA ASN A 577 23.27 5.72 13.06
C ASN A 577 23.04 7.19 13.43
N ALA A 578 21.91 7.77 13.02
CA ALA A 578 21.50 9.13 13.39
C ALA A 578 20.86 9.22 14.79
N GLY A 579 20.53 8.09 15.44
CA GLY A 579 19.90 8.05 16.75
C GLY A 579 18.42 8.48 16.73
N PHE A 580 17.66 8.04 15.71
CA PHE A 580 16.25 8.37 15.57
C PHE A 580 15.41 7.81 16.72
N GLU A 581 14.59 8.68 17.35
CA GLU A 581 13.59 8.32 18.34
C GLU A 581 12.19 8.58 17.77
N MET A 582 11.28 7.62 17.96
CA MET A 582 9.92 7.68 17.42
C MET A 582 9.02 8.54 18.31
N ALA A 583 8.11 9.32 17.70
CA ALA A 583 7.02 9.97 18.40
C ALA A 583 5.92 8.95 18.76
N ALA A 584 5.37 9.09 19.96
CA ALA A 584 4.27 8.23 20.41
C ALA A 584 2.95 8.56 19.69
N ARG A 585 2.72 9.84 19.35
CA ARG A 585 1.46 10.33 18.78
C ARG A 585 1.68 11.26 17.59
N GLN A 586 0.74 11.18 16.63
CA GLN A 586 0.65 12.13 15.53
C GLN A 586 -0.19 13.34 15.99
N PHE A 587 0.19 14.54 15.53
CA PHE A 587 -0.63 15.74 15.76
C PHE A 587 -1.86 15.71 14.85
N GLU A 588 -3.03 15.60 15.46
CA GLU A 588 -4.34 15.63 14.80
C GLU A 588 -5.14 16.80 15.38
N PRO A 589 -5.11 17.98 14.73
CA PRO A 589 -5.83 19.14 15.22
C PRO A 589 -7.33 18.94 15.11
N LEU A 590 -8.09 19.47 16.08
CA LEU A 590 -9.54 19.62 16.00
C LEU A 590 -9.85 20.67 14.90
N THR A 591 -10.14 20.21 13.70
CA THR A 591 -10.49 21.08 12.57
C THR A 591 -11.91 20.82 12.09
N LYS A 592 -12.58 21.87 11.62
CA LYS A 592 -13.78 21.71 10.81
C LYS A 592 -13.35 21.09 9.48
N ILE A 593 -13.82 19.87 9.21
CA ILE A 593 -13.35 19.06 8.07
C ILE A 593 -13.73 19.70 6.73
N ASP A 594 -14.87 20.43 6.69
CA ASP A 594 -15.33 21.15 5.49
C ASP A 594 -14.40 22.29 5.03
N GLN A 595 -13.46 22.75 5.86
CA GLN A 595 -12.52 23.84 5.51
C GLN A 595 -11.14 23.34 5.08
N SER A 596 -10.83 22.05 5.22
CA SER A 596 -9.48 21.51 4.97
C SER A 596 -9.20 21.20 3.49
N GLU A 597 -10.21 21.07 2.64
CA GLU A 597 -10.02 20.74 1.22
C GLU A 597 -9.70 21.94 0.31
N ASN A 598 -9.78 23.17 0.82
CA ASN A 598 -9.51 24.41 0.06
C ASN A 598 -8.15 25.07 0.35
N LYS A 599 -7.18 24.33 0.90
CA LYS A 599 -5.81 24.83 1.09
C LYS A 599 -4.76 23.97 0.38
#